data_bb07d455bea85a09a6380c00e2824ce2
#
_entry.id   bb07d455bea85a09a6380c00e2824ce2
#
_cell.length_a   1.000
_cell.length_b   1.000
_cell.length_c   1.000
_cell.angle_alpha   90.00
_cell.angle_beta   90.00
_cell.angle_gamma   90.00
#
_symmetry.space_group_name_H-M   'P 1'
#
loop_
_entity.id
_entity.type
_entity.pdbx_description
1 polymer ?
#
loop_
_entity_poly.entity_id
_entity_poly.type
_entity_poly.pdbx_seq_one_letter_code
_entity_poly.pdbx_strand_id
1 'polypeptide(L)'
;MKFFKLTALALASTLALVGCGDDNNSSGGNGTNTPDVPVKPPVDNSLSEIEQAKEMIRTAKLFVSDNKAVKDAYEGVSDILTEKQNTRLGYTFDIPGDLDYYMKENNVSKLTAADIIALTNDEEFKIALGNIVLTPETDFLATMNTDGQFTLTGTTKVSFKEYIPRYNPNTGLYEETLLNSDTFTTVFDGYQNALSSNISSTSFNGSIGFKSIKIGTGADTVTLSSTAKAATVNGQFSDKVVVNDDFDMNDANESGITLEKAVIKLGSLKLSANDSTIEAKNLEFAALDVSKKLADNSLAVRTIPYKIAITGRMTKEKPNTDIEITLNATANDADIKKFISVDKTGNIEESANNYVGMEIVLAIKGRVTKEGAMTIPLDFQANLKRTARNIIELQGLTASVEGKKLFVKGKSTLDSDYEVISTEFTIEQNKASIKLSVDDNSDFITDSVGKLGDIMVNGKDYGDLVDNNGQITAKFTDNSLIIL
;
A
#
# COMPACT_ATOMS: atom_id res chain seq x y z
N MET A 1 16.91 -13.14 -8.98
CA MET A 1 15.54 -13.69 -8.79
C MET A 1 14.79 -13.13 -7.58
N LYS A 2 15.33 -13.09 -6.35
CA LYS A 2 14.64 -12.55 -5.17
C LYS A 2 14.26 -11.05 -5.30
N PHE A 3 15.08 -10.23 -5.95
CA PHE A 3 14.81 -8.80 -6.16
C PHE A 3 13.65 -8.54 -7.14
N PHE A 4 13.53 -9.31 -8.21
CA PHE A 4 12.42 -9.21 -9.16
C PHE A 4 11.08 -9.57 -8.51
N LYS A 5 11.07 -10.64 -7.69
CA LYS A 5 9.89 -11.00 -6.90
C LYS A 5 9.53 -9.94 -5.87
N LEU A 6 10.54 -9.26 -5.29
CA LEU A 6 10.31 -8.16 -4.36
C LEU A 6 9.72 -6.93 -5.08
N THR A 7 10.16 -6.63 -6.30
CA THR A 7 9.67 -5.48 -7.09
C THR A 7 8.28 -5.77 -7.66
N ALA A 8 8.03 -6.98 -8.15
CA ALA A 8 6.70 -7.43 -8.57
C ALA A 8 5.74 -7.55 -7.38
N LEU A 9 6.22 -8.03 -6.23
CA LEU A 9 5.45 -8.07 -4.98
C LEU A 9 5.20 -6.65 -4.43
N ALA A 10 6.16 -5.73 -4.55
CA ALA A 10 5.98 -4.32 -4.23
C ALA A 10 4.96 -3.66 -5.18
N LEU A 11 5.00 -3.97 -6.47
CA LEU A 11 3.99 -3.53 -7.44
C LEU A 11 2.60 -4.09 -7.09
N ALA A 12 2.50 -5.38 -6.81
CA ALA A 12 1.25 -6.04 -6.44
C ALA A 12 0.74 -5.59 -5.06
N SER A 13 1.63 -5.43 -4.07
CA SER A 13 1.25 -4.92 -2.75
C SER A 13 0.93 -3.43 -2.77
N THR A 14 1.51 -2.65 -3.70
CA THR A 14 1.13 -1.24 -3.89
C THR A 14 -0.25 -1.13 -4.49
N LEU A 15 -0.58 -1.98 -5.46
CA LEU A 15 -1.93 -2.07 -6.03
C LEU A 15 -2.94 -2.56 -4.98
N ALA A 16 -2.54 -3.44 -4.07
CA ALA A 16 -3.38 -3.88 -2.95
C ALA A 16 -3.47 -2.84 -1.81
N LEU A 17 -2.41 -2.05 -1.55
CA LEU A 17 -2.41 -0.98 -0.53
C LEU A 17 -3.12 0.29 -1.00
N VAL A 18 -3.12 0.57 -2.33
CA VAL A 18 -3.97 1.63 -2.92
C VAL A 18 -5.45 1.27 -2.79
N GLY A 19 -5.75 -0.02 -2.62
CA GLY A 19 -7.07 -0.53 -2.29
C GLY A 19 -7.54 -0.28 -0.85
N CYS A 20 -6.81 0.34 0.07
CA CYS A 20 -7.26 0.64 1.44
C CYS A 20 -7.49 2.13 1.66
N GLY A 21 -8.71 2.59 1.44
CA GLY A 21 -9.37 3.81 1.99
C GLY A 21 -9.11 5.13 1.30
N ASP A 22 -10.05 5.76 1.03
CA ASP A 22 -10.83 6.88 0.54
C ASP A 22 -10.33 8.27 0.94
N ASP A 23 -10.39 9.17 0.19
CA ASP A 23 -10.94 10.37 -0.44
C ASP A 23 -10.24 11.70 -0.12
N ASN A 24 -10.13 12.60 -0.92
CA ASN A 24 -10.56 13.66 -1.68
C ASN A 24 -9.82 15.01 -1.71
N ASN A 25 -9.74 15.50 -2.89
CA ASN A 25 -9.83 16.80 -3.57
C ASN A 25 -8.79 17.91 -3.38
N SER A 26 -8.20 18.20 -4.40
CA SER A 26 -8.05 19.13 -5.53
C SER A 26 -7.27 20.41 -5.27
N SER A 27 -6.45 20.66 -6.17
CA SER A 27 -5.96 21.80 -6.91
C SER A 27 -4.47 22.03 -6.85
N GLY A 28 -3.91 22.14 -8.06
CA GLY A 28 -2.56 22.24 -8.50
C GLY A 28 -1.58 23.12 -7.69
N GLY A 29 -0.39 22.58 -7.59
CA GLY A 29 0.80 23.26 -7.14
C GLY A 29 1.95 22.28 -7.14
N ASN A 30 2.97 22.56 -7.93
CA ASN A 30 4.24 21.87 -7.94
C ASN A 30 4.90 22.01 -6.55
N GLY A 31 4.86 20.95 -5.76
CA GLY A 31 5.52 20.87 -4.46
C GLY A 31 5.47 19.43 -3.98
N THR A 32 6.39 19.01 -3.15
CA THR A 32 6.32 17.76 -2.38
C THR A 32 5.01 17.76 -1.59
N ASN A 33 4.00 17.06 -2.11
CA ASN A 33 2.66 17.04 -1.56
C ASN A 33 2.60 16.22 -0.26
N THR A 34 3.12 16.78 0.83
CA THR A 34 2.72 16.32 2.15
C THR A 34 1.32 16.88 2.40
N PRO A 35 0.32 16.06 2.73
CA PRO A 35 -1.01 16.56 3.07
C PRO A 35 -0.93 17.56 4.22
N ASP A 36 -1.73 18.60 4.18
CA ASP A 36 -1.82 19.56 5.26
C ASP A 36 -2.31 18.88 6.54
N VAL A 37 -1.76 19.29 7.68
CA VAL A 37 -2.27 18.83 8.98
C VAL A 37 -3.72 19.28 9.14
N PRO A 38 -4.64 18.37 9.52
CA PRO A 38 -6.05 18.74 9.69
C PRO A 38 -6.21 19.89 10.66
N VAL A 39 -6.91 20.94 10.23
CA VAL A 39 -7.18 22.13 11.05
C VAL A 39 -8.66 22.16 11.41
N LYS A 40 -8.94 22.46 12.68
CA LYS A 40 -10.32 22.61 13.14
C LYS A 40 -11.06 23.65 12.27
N PRO A 41 -12.25 23.30 11.73
CA PRO A 41 -13.06 24.22 10.93
C PRO A 41 -13.42 25.50 11.68
N PRO A 42 -13.64 26.62 10.98
CA PRO A 42 -14.10 27.86 11.59
C PRO A 42 -15.48 27.68 12.23
N VAL A 43 -15.74 28.44 13.31
CA VAL A 43 -16.99 28.35 14.08
C VAL A 43 -18.08 29.08 13.36
N ASP A 44 -19.23 28.44 13.10
CA ASP A 44 -20.48 29.08 12.73
C ASP A 44 -21.24 29.55 13.99
N ASN A 45 -21.43 30.85 14.13
CA ASN A 45 -22.11 31.44 15.27
C ASN A 45 -23.61 31.71 14.99
N SER A 46 -24.16 31.30 13.85
CA SER A 46 -25.56 31.55 13.46
C SER A 46 -26.56 30.68 14.24
N LEU A 47 -26.11 29.53 14.77
CA LEU A 47 -26.96 28.57 15.48
C LEU A 47 -26.93 28.82 16.99
N SER A 48 -28.07 28.58 17.67
CA SER A 48 -28.09 28.50 19.12
C SER A 48 -27.24 27.34 19.65
N GLU A 49 -26.83 27.38 20.94
CA GLU A 49 -25.96 26.33 21.50
C GLU A 49 -26.59 24.93 21.40
N ILE A 50 -27.89 24.79 21.70
CA ILE A 50 -28.58 23.48 21.57
C ILE A 50 -28.65 23.00 20.09
N GLU A 51 -28.85 23.93 19.13
CA GLU A 51 -28.85 23.55 17.72
C GLU A 51 -27.44 23.21 17.23
N GLN A 52 -26.39 23.82 17.75
CA GLN A 52 -25.00 23.40 17.45
C GLN A 52 -24.73 21.96 17.95
N ALA A 53 -25.23 21.59 19.14
CA ALA A 53 -25.15 20.23 19.66
C ALA A 53 -25.88 19.24 18.76
N LYS A 54 -27.12 19.54 18.37
CA LYS A 54 -27.92 18.70 17.46
C LYS A 54 -27.29 18.56 16.08
N GLU A 55 -26.74 19.65 15.57
CA GLU A 55 -26.10 19.69 14.26
C GLU A 55 -24.86 18.82 14.22
N MET A 56 -24.04 18.85 15.27
CA MET A 56 -22.88 17.97 15.38
C MET A 56 -23.29 16.48 15.33
N ILE A 57 -24.34 16.10 16.07
CA ILE A 57 -24.85 14.73 16.09
C ILE A 57 -25.42 14.32 14.72
N ARG A 58 -26.19 15.21 14.05
CA ARG A 58 -26.70 14.95 12.69
C ARG A 58 -25.57 14.76 11.70
N THR A 59 -24.52 15.59 11.80
CA THR A 59 -23.34 15.47 10.94
C THR A 59 -22.58 14.16 11.20
N ALA A 60 -22.41 13.78 12.48
CA ALA A 60 -21.80 12.50 12.82
C ALA A 60 -22.60 11.30 12.28
N LYS A 61 -23.93 11.35 12.39
CA LYS A 61 -24.82 10.34 11.80
C LYS A 61 -24.67 10.23 10.29
N LEU A 62 -24.65 11.35 9.57
CA LEU A 62 -24.42 11.36 8.12
C LEU A 62 -23.06 10.73 7.78
N PHE A 63 -22.02 11.10 8.50
CA PHE A 63 -20.69 10.53 8.30
C PHE A 63 -20.68 9.00 8.43
N VAL A 64 -21.33 8.45 9.46
CA VAL A 64 -21.44 6.99 9.65
C VAL A 64 -22.23 6.34 8.51
N SER A 65 -23.31 6.95 8.04
CA SER A 65 -24.13 6.41 6.94
C SER A 65 -23.38 6.46 5.61
N ASP A 66 -22.62 7.51 5.36
CA ASP A 66 -21.88 7.68 4.11
C ASP A 66 -20.60 6.81 4.08
N ASN A 67 -20.00 6.57 5.24
CA ASN A 67 -18.84 5.67 5.34
C ASN A 67 -19.18 4.24 4.84
N LYS A 68 -20.42 3.77 5.01
CA LYS A 68 -20.85 2.51 4.40
C LYS A 68 -20.83 2.58 2.86
N ALA A 69 -21.25 3.72 2.29
CA ALA A 69 -21.20 3.92 0.83
C ALA A 69 -19.77 3.95 0.30
N VAL A 70 -18.87 4.55 1.07
CA VAL A 70 -17.43 4.57 0.80
C VAL A 70 -16.85 3.16 0.85
N LYS A 71 -17.16 2.39 1.90
CA LYS A 71 -16.76 0.99 2.02
C LYS A 71 -17.27 0.16 0.84
N ASP A 72 -18.55 0.29 0.49
CA ASP A 72 -19.16 -0.44 -0.64
C ASP A 72 -18.49 -0.07 -1.99
N ALA A 73 -18.12 1.22 -2.16
CA ALA A 73 -17.39 1.69 -3.33
C ALA A 73 -15.96 1.15 -3.38
N TYR A 74 -15.29 1.12 -2.22
CA TYR A 74 -13.96 0.56 -2.04
C TYR A 74 -13.95 -0.93 -2.35
N GLU A 75 -14.84 -1.73 -1.76
CA GLU A 75 -14.98 -3.14 -2.05
C GLU A 75 -15.22 -3.39 -3.55
N GLY A 76 -15.97 -2.50 -4.21
CA GLY A 76 -16.20 -2.55 -5.65
C GLY A 76 -14.98 -2.21 -6.52
N VAL A 77 -13.92 -1.64 -5.96
CA VAL A 77 -12.69 -1.28 -6.68
C VAL A 77 -11.50 -2.14 -6.24
N SER A 78 -11.49 -2.70 -5.03
CA SER A 78 -10.48 -3.66 -4.60
C SER A 78 -10.42 -4.88 -5.53
N ASP A 79 -11.54 -5.23 -6.16
CA ASP A 79 -11.67 -6.33 -7.10
C ASP A 79 -11.51 -5.90 -8.57
N ILE A 80 -10.62 -4.93 -8.84
CA ILE A 80 -10.36 -4.48 -10.21
C ILE A 80 -9.88 -5.59 -11.15
N LEU A 81 -9.15 -6.56 -10.61
CA LEU A 81 -8.67 -7.75 -11.32
C LEU A 81 -9.43 -8.99 -10.88
N THR A 82 -9.89 -9.78 -11.81
CA THR A 82 -10.33 -11.15 -11.52
C THR A 82 -9.14 -12.00 -11.11
N GLU A 83 -9.37 -13.12 -10.40
CA GLU A 83 -8.33 -14.07 -10.04
C GLU A 83 -7.52 -14.51 -11.26
N LYS A 84 -8.19 -14.78 -12.37
CA LYS A 84 -7.57 -15.12 -13.65
C LYS A 84 -6.66 -14.01 -14.18
N GLN A 85 -7.12 -12.76 -14.14
CA GLN A 85 -6.31 -11.59 -14.57
C GLN A 85 -5.09 -11.40 -13.66
N ASN A 86 -5.25 -11.61 -12.37
CA ASN A 86 -4.16 -11.51 -11.40
C ASN A 86 -3.09 -12.59 -11.63
N THR A 87 -3.51 -13.83 -11.88
CA THR A 87 -2.59 -14.94 -12.24
C THR A 87 -1.82 -14.63 -13.52
N ARG A 88 -2.51 -14.16 -14.56
CA ARG A 88 -1.86 -13.76 -15.83
C ARG A 88 -0.86 -12.63 -15.64
N LEU A 89 -1.19 -11.67 -14.78
CA LEU A 89 -0.31 -10.56 -14.45
C LEU A 89 1.00 -11.06 -13.80
N GLY A 90 0.90 -11.99 -12.85
CA GLY A 90 2.05 -12.61 -12.21
C GLY A 90 3.00 -13.25 -13.24
N TYR A 91 2.49 -14.16 -14.05
CA TYR A 91 3.29 -14.83 -15.10
C TYR A 91 3.87 -13.85 -16.13
N THR A 92 3.15 -12.76 -16.46
CA THR A 92 3.66 -11.74 -17.39
C THR A 92 4.89 -11.03 -16.82
N PHE A 93 4.94 -10.78 -15.51
CA PHE A 93 6.09 -10.13 -14.88
C PHE A 93 7.28 -11.06 -14.66
N ASP A 94 7.08 -12.38 -14.64
CA ASP A 94 8.18 -13.33 -14.56
C ASP A 94 8.98 -13.39 -15.89
N ILE A 95 8.29 -13.28 -17.05
CA ILE A 95 8.90 -13.42 -18.38
C ILE A 95 10.14 -12.54 -18.61
N PRO A 96 10.12 -11.21 -18.36
CA PRO A 96 11.32 -10.39 -18.55
C PRO A 96 12.49 -10.81 -17.67
N GLY A 97 12.22 -11.23 -16.44
CA GLY A 97 13.25 -11.68 -15.50
C GLY A 97 13.87 -13.02 -15.92
N ASP A 98 13.05 -13.95 -16.34
CA ASP A 98 13.48 -15.27 -16.77
C ASP A 98 14.29 -15.21 -18.07
N LEU A 99 13.88 -14.35 -19.01
CA LEU A 99 14.63 -14.12 -20.25
C LEU A 99 15.95 -13.38 -20.00
N ASP A 100 15.96 -12.36 -19.12
CA ASP A 100 17.16 -11.63 -18.72
C ASP A 100 18.18 -12.59 -18.08
N TYR A 101 17.74 -13.45 -17.15
CA TYR A 101 18.55 -14.47 -16.53
C TYR A 101 19.14 -15.45 -17.56
N TYR A 102 18.30 -16.05 -18.43
CA TYR A 102 18.75 -16.96 -19.47
C TYR A 102 19.82 -16.33 -20.40
N MET A 103 19.57 -15.09 -20.82
CA MET A 103 20.48 -14.37 -21.73
C MET A 103 21.84 -14.12 -21.09
N LYS A 104 21.89 -13.80 -19.80
CA LYS A 104 23.15 -13.58 -19.05
C LYS A 104 23.92 -14.88 -18.87
N GLU A 105 23.27 -15.93 -18.37
CA GLU A 105 23.90 -17.23 -18.15
C GLU A 105 24.49 -17.83 -19.42
N ASN A 106 23.82 -17.64 -20.56
CA ASN A 106 24.23 -18.18 -21.84
C ASN A 106 25.02 -17.20 -22.73
N ASN A 107 25.35 -16.00 -22.22
CA ASN A 107 26.04 -14.93 -22.97
C ASN A 107 25.33 -14.57 -24.29
N VAL A 108 24.00 -14.56 -24.28
CA VAL A 108 23.17 -14.25 -25.44
C VAL A 108 22.77 -12.78 -25.39
N SER A 109 23.14 -11.98 -26.39
CA SER A 109 22.79 -10.55 -26.42
C SER A 109 21.47 -10.25 -27.15
N LYS A 110 20.87 -11.26 -27.80
CA LYS A 110 19.63 -11.10 -28.58
C LYS A 110 18.87 -12.41 -28.70
N LEU A 111 17.57 -12.35 -28.47
CA LEU A 111 16.61 -13.44 -28.75
C LEU A 111 15.46 -12.89 -29.60
N THR A 112 15.30 -13.45 -30.79
CA THR A 112 14.17 -13.20 -31.68
C THR A 112 13.07 -14.25 -31.46
N ALA A 113 11.91 -14.05 -32.05
CA ALA A 113 10.84 -15.04 -32.05
C ALA A 113 11.33 -16.42 -32.56
N ALA A 114 12.14 -16.45 -33.62
CA ALA A 114 12.68 -17.67 -34.18
C ALA A 114 13.63 -18.39 -33.21
N ASP A 115 14.46 -17.64 -32.50
CA ASP A 115 15.38 -18.20 -31.48
C ASP A 115 14.61 -18.84 -30.34
N ILE A 116 13.58 -18.16 -29.81
CA ILE A 116 12.74 -18.70 -28.73
C ILE A 116 12.01 -19.97 -29.16
N ILE A 117 11.47 -20.00 -30.39
CA ILE A 117 10.82 -21.20 -30.91
C ILE A 117 11.83 -22.37 -31.03
N ALA A 118 13.05 -22.10 -31.47
CA ALA A 118 14.10 -23.13 -31.51
C ALA A 118 14.50 -23.64 -30.12
N LEU A 119 14.49 -22.75 -29.10
CA LEU A 119 14.84 -23.08 -27.72
C LEU A 119 13.70 -23.75 -26.91
N THR A 120 12.49 -23.90 -27.47
CA THR A 120 11.35 -24.48 -26.73
C THR A 120 11.63 -25.88 -26.16
N ASN A 121 12.55 -26.64 -26.76
CA ASN A 121 12.95 -27.96 -26.29
C ASN A 121 14.31 -27.99 -25.53
N ASP A 122 14.98 -26.87 -25.43
CA ASP A 122 16.21 -26.71 -24.68
C ASP A 122 15.95 -26.80 -23.17
N GLU A 123 16.76 -27.60 -22.45
CA GLU A 123 16.52 -27.84 -21.03
C GLU A 123 16.87 -26.63 -20.15
N GLU A 124 17.91 -25.87 -20.50
CA GLU A 124 18.32 -24.69 -19.74
C GLU A 124 17.29 -23.57 -19.92
N PHE A 125 16.76 -23.44 -21.13
CA PHE A 125 15.66 -22.49 -21.42
C PHE A 125 14.38 -22.85 -20.68
N LYS A 126 14.01 -24.13 -20.62
CA LYS A 126 12.87 -24.60 -19.82
C LYS A 126 13.06 -24.37 -18.32
N ILE A 127 14.26 -24.59 -17.81
CA ILE A 127 14.57 -24.33 -16.40
C ILE A 127 14.44 -22.84 -16.10
N ALA A 128 14.92 -21.97 -16.98
CA ALA A 128 14.82 -20.54 -16.82
C ALA A 128 13.36 -20.04 -16.80
N LEU A 129 12.53 -20.53 -17.71
CA LEU A 129 11.11 -20.14 -17.81
C LEU A 129 10.17 -20.90 -16.85
N GLY A 130 10.66 -21.97 -16.21
CA GLY A 130 9.86 -22.77 -15.28
C GLY A 130 8.60 -23.35 -15.90
N ASN A 131 7.43 -22.91 -15.41
CA ASN A 131 6.13 -23.41 -15.88
C ASN A 131 5.58 -22.66 -17.11
N ILE A 132 6.34 -21.71 -17.65
CA ILE A 132 5.93 -20.84 -18.75
C ILE A 132 6.40 -21.39 -20.09
N VAL A 133 5.50 -21.42 -21.07
CA VAL A 133 5.82 -21.68 -22.46
C VAL A 133 5.45 -20.47 -23.30
N LEU A 134 6.43 -19.92 -24.02
CA LEU A 134 6.26 -18.78 -24.91
C LEU A 134 6.04 -19.25 -26.36
N THR A 135 5.06 -18.64 -27.02
CA THR A 135 4.84 -18.78 -28.46
C THR A 135 4.83 -17.37 -29.06
N PRO A 136 6.01 -16.80 -29.35
CA PRO A 136 6.16 -15.43 -29.79
C PRO A 136 5.70 -15.22 -31.23
N GLU A 137 5.19 -14.01 -31.52
CA GLU A 137 4.95 -13.52 -32.85
C GLU A 137 6.24 -12.89 -33.45
N THR A 138 6.24 -12.60 -34.73
CA THR A 138 7.45 -12.17 -35.45
C THR A 138 8.05 -10.83 -34.98
N ASP A 139 7.28 -10.04 -34.26
CA ASP A 139 7.67 -8.76 -33.68
C ASP A 139 8.35 -8.89 -32.29
N PHE A 140 8.36 -10.11 -31.72
CA PHE A 140 8.93 -10.35 -30.39
C PHE A 140 10.45 -10.32 -30.42
N LEU A 141 11.02 -9.51 -29.54
CA LEU A 141 12.46 -9.28 -29.47
C LEU A 141 12.89 -8.97 -28.03
N ALA A 142 13.82 -9.76 -27.52
CA ALA A 142 14.58 -9.46 -26.32
C ALA A 142 16.02 -9.11 -26.68
N THR A 143 16.60 -8.07 -26.06
CA THR A 143 17.99 -7.68 -26.26
C THR A 143 18.66 -7.29 -24.95
N MET A 144 19.95 -7.51 -24.88
CA MET A 144 20.83 -7.09 -23.81
C MET A 144 22.00 -6.31 -24.36
N ASN A 145 22.26 -5.13 -23.85
CA ASN A 145 23.40 -4.34 -24.26
C ASN A 145 24.66 -4.71 -23.44
N THR A 146 25.79 -4.11 -23.81
CA THR A 146 27.09 -4.35 -23.14
C THR A 146 27.13 -3.89 -21.68
N ASP A 147 26.20 -3.02 -21.27
CA ASP A 147 26.11 -2.51 -19.90
C ASP A 147 25.15 -3.36 -19.04
N GLY A 148 24.66 -4.49 -19.57
CA GLY A 148 23.73 -5.39 -18.89
C GLY A 148 22.27 -4.89 -18.85
N GLN A 149 21.93 -3.86 -19.61
CA GLN A 149 20.55 -3.41 -19.74
C GLN A 149 19.76 -4.35 -20.64
N PHE A 150 18.71 -4.92 -20.12
CA PHE A 150 17.78 -5.78 -20.84
C PHE A 150 16.60 -4.97 -21.39
N THR A 151 16.15 -5.32 -22.59
CA THR A 151 14.94 -4.76 -23.20
C THR A 151 14.07 -5.86 -23.79
N LEU A 152 12.75 -5.69 -23.72
CA LEU A 152 11.78 -6.61 -24.28
C LEU A 152 10.65 -5.86 -24.99
N THR A 153 10.32 -6.28 -26.20
CA THR A 153 9.22 -5.73 -26.99
C THR A 153 8.56 -6.81 -27.82
N GLY A 154 7.33 -6.56 -28.26
CA GLY A 154 6.58 -7.43 -29.16
C GLY A 154 5.52 -8.29 -28.48
N THR A 155 4.93 -9.17 -29.26
CA THR A 155 3.75 -9.99 -28.90
C THR A 155 4.13 -11.43 -28.70
N THR A 156 3.60 -12.05 -27.63
CA THR A 156 3.72 -13.49 -27.40
C THR A 156 2.44 -14.08 -26.83
N LYS A 157 2.15 -15.33 -27.18
CA LYS A 157 1.22 -16.16 -26.40
C LYS A 157 1.99 -16.81 -25.25
N VAL A 158 1.42 -16.74 -24.08
CA VAL A 158 1.94 -17.31 -22.84
C VAL A 158 1.03 -18.45 -22.44
N SER A 159 1.59 -19.63 -22.25
CA SER A 159 0.88 -20.79 -21.70
C SER A 159 1.57 -21.24 -20.43
N PHE A 160 0.82 -21.59 -19.40
CA PHE A 160 1.38 -22.14 -18.16
C PHE A 160 0.54 -23.30 -17.64
N LYS A 161 1.18 -24.13 -16.80
CA LYS A 161 0.52 -25.20 -16.04
C LYS A 161 1.06 -25.22 -14.62
N GLU A 162 0.19 -25.15 -13.65
CA GLU A 162 0.51 -25.27 -12.23
C GLU A 162 0.10 -26.64 -11.72
N TYR A 163 1.00 -27.31 -11.01
CA TYR A 163 0.74 -28.60 -10.40
C TYR A 163 0.91 -28.49 -8.89
N ILE A 164 0.09 -29.23 -8.14
CA ILE A 164 0.23 -29.40 -6.69
C ILE A 164 0.42 -30.88 -6.36
N PRO A 165 1.30 -31.21 -5.40
CA PRO A 165 1.38 -32.57 -4.87
C PRO A 165 0.11 -32.87 -4.07
N ARG A 166 -0.68 -33.83 -4.51
CA ARG A 166 -1.86 -34.31 -3.82
C ARG A 166 -1.66 -35.75 -3.37
N TYR A 167 -1.89 -36.01 -2.09
CA TYR A 167 -1.79 -37.37 -1.56
C TYR A 167 -2.88 -38.26 -2.16
N ASN A 168 -2.47 -39.38 -2.79
CA ASN A 168 -3.35 -40.39 -3.34
C ASN A 168 -3.46 -41.53 -2.30
N PRO A 169 -4.64 -41.70 -1.61
CA PRO A 169 -4.80 -42.74 -0.60
C PRO A 169 -4.77 -44.16 -1.15
N ASN A 170 -4.96 -44.34 -2.46
CA ASN A 170 -4.92 -45.66 -3.10
C ASN A 170 -3.50 -46.14 -3.39
N THR A 171 -2.58 -45.21 -3.67
CA THR A 171 -1.17 -45.53 -3.97
C THR A 171 -0.25 -45.25 -2.79
N GLY A 172 -0.69 -44.47 -1.79
CA GLY A 172 0.12 -44.02 -0.65
C GLY A 172 1.20 -43.01 -1.03
N LEU A 173 1.15 -42.43 -2.22
CA LEU A 173 2.13 -41.49 -2.77
C LEU A 173 1.51 -40.13 -3.02
N TYR A 174 2.37 -39.10 -3.07
CA TYR A 174 1.97 -37.80 -3.59
C TYR A 174 2.08 -37.81 -5.10
N GLU A 175 1.00 -37.47 -5.77
CA GLU A 175 0.91 -37.37 -7.22
C GLU A 175 0.70 -35.90 -7.62
N GLU A 176 1.35 -35.47 -8.70
CA GLU A 176 1.15 -34.13 -9.25
C GLU A 176 -0.25 -34.03 -9.86
N THR A 177 -1.05 -33.15 -9.32
CA THR A 177 -2.40 -32.86 -9.84
C THR A 177 -2.40 -31.46 -10.43
N LEU A 178 -2.89 -31.33 -11.67
CA LEU A 178 -3.06 -30.03 -12.31
C LEU A 178 -4.00 -29.16 -11.48
N LEU A 179 -3.49 -28.05 -10.98
CA LEU A 179 -4.23 -27.05 -10.19
C LEU A 179 -4.86 -26.02 -11.13
N ASN A 180 -4.03 -25.45 -12.03
CA ASN A 180 -4.43 -24.37 -12.89
C ASN A 180 -3.68 -24.43 -14.22
N SER A 181 -4.30 -23.93 -15.29
CA SER A 181 -3.65 -23.76 -16.59
C SER A 181 -4.40 -22.69 -17.39
N ASP A 182 -3.66 -21.88 -18.12
CA ASP A 182 -4.25 -20.90 -19.03
C ASP A 182 -3.34 -20.64 -20.22
N THR A 183 -3.91 -20.01 -21.24
CA THR A 183 -3.20 -19.50 -22.41
C THR A 183 -3.75 -18.13 -22.75
N PHE A 184 -2.87 -17.13 -22.82
CA PHE A 184 -3.24 -15.74 -23.07
C PHE A 184 -2.19 -15.04 -23.93
N THR A 185 -2.53 -13.90 -24.49
CA THR A 185 -1.61 -13.07 -25.26
C THR A 185 -1.06 -11.95 -24.37
N THR A 186 0.24 -11.70 -24.45
CA THR A 186 0.89 -10.56 -23.83
C THR A 186 1.61 -9.74 -24.89
N VAL A 187 1.52 -8.41 -24.78
CA VAL A 187 2.22 -7.46 -25.65
C VAL A 187 3.07 -6.56 -24.77
N PHE A 188 4.36 -6.58 -24.99
CA PHE A 188 5.34 -5.68 -24.36
C PHE A 188 5.65 -4.51 -25.27
N ASP A 189 5.50 -3.29 -24.78
CA ASP A 189 5.86 -2.06 -25.50
C ASP A 189 6.93 -1.32 -24.69
N GLY A 190 8.18 -1.54 -25.09
CA GLY A 190 9.35 -0.85 -24.56
C GLY A 190 9.69 -1.21 -23.10
N TYR A 191 9.51 -2.49 -22.71
CA TYR A 191 10.01 -2.95 -21.41
C TYR A 191 11.53 -2.86 -21.37
N GLN A 192 12.06 -2.37 -20.26
CA GLN A 192 13.52 -2.30 -20.01
C GLN A 192 13.79 -2.47 -18.50
N ASN A 193 14.92 -3.09 -18.21
CA ASN A 193 15.46 -3.11 -16.87
C ASN A 193 16.97 -2.82 -16.86
N ALA A 194 17.47 -2.35 -15.73
CA ALA A 194 18.88 -2.11 -15.47
C ALA A 194 19.10 -2.33 -13.96
N LEU A 195 19.04 -3.59 -13.52
CA LEU A 195 19.03 -3.94 -12.10
C LEU A 195 20.35 -4.53 -11.61
N SER A 196 21.33 -4.75 -12.48
CA SER A 196 22.62 -5.33 -12.09
C SER A 196 23.79 -4.48 -12.59
N SER A 197 24.92 -4.62 -11.89
CA SER A 197 26.17 -3.98 -12.24
C SER A 197 27.34 -4.85 -11.83
N ASN A 198 28.29 -5.06 -12.73
CA ASN A 198 29.57 -5.72 -12.43
C ASN A 198 30.63 -4.76 -11.87
N ILE A 199 30.26 -3.52 -11.57
CA ILE A 199 31.14 -2.51 -11.03
C ILE A 199 31.03 -2.47 -9.51
N SER A 200 32.14 -2.67 -8.82
CA SER A 200 32.21 -2.56 -7.37
C SER A 200 31.98 -1.11 -6.91
N SER A 201 30.95 -0.89 -6.13
CA SER A 201 30.54 0.44 -5.66
C SER A 201 29.88 0.40 -4.27
N THR A 202 29.93 1.50 -3.54
CA THR A 202 29.15 1.69 -2.29
C THR A 202 27.71 2.02 -2.56
N SER A 203 27.33 2.28 -3.79
CA SER A 203 25.93 2.55 -4.15
C SER A 203 25.52 1.74 -5.36
N PHE A 204 24.26 1.36 -5.37
CA PHE A 204 23.67 0.70 -6.52
C PHE A 204 22.37 1.41 -6.92
N ASN A 205 22.10 1.39 -8.22
CA ASN A 205 20.89 1.96 -8.78
C ASN A 205 20.31 0.98 -9.78
N GLY A 206 19.04 0.65 -9.59
CA GLY A 206 18.29 -0.18 -10.51
C GLY A 206 17.06 0.54 -11.04
N SER A 207 16.58 0.15 -12.20
CA SER A 207 15.32 0.66 -12.74
C SER A 207 14.61 -0.34 -13.62
N ILE A 208 13.28 -0.28 -13.60
CA ILE A 208 12.39 -0.96 -14.54
C ILE A 208 11.54 0.11 -15.21
N GLY A 209 11.36 0.02 -16.51
CA GLY A 209 10.52 0.91 -17.29
C GLY A 209 9.77 0.18 -18.38
N PHE A 210 8.65 0.73 -18.82
CA PHE A 210 7.90 0.28 -19.98
C PHE A 210 6.91 1.37 -20.39
N LYS A 211 6.53 1.39 -21.65
CA LYS A 211 5.46 2.28 -22.12
C LYS A 211 4.10 1.64 -21.86
N SER A 212 3.93 0.38 -22.26
CA SER A 212 2.77 -0.40 -21.89
C SER A 212 3.05 -1.92 -21.91
N ILE A 213 2.28 -2.64 -21.07
CA ILE A 213 2.17 -4.09 -21.11
C ILE A 213 0.68 -4.40 -21.19
N LYS A 214 0.24 -5.13 -22.22
CA LYS A 214 -1.14 -5.57 -22.37
C LYS A 214 -1.23 -7.07 -22.20
N ILE A 215 -2.17 -7.53 -21.41
CA ILE A 215 -2.34 -8.92 -21.00
C ILE A 215 -3.77 -9.35 -21.29
N GLY A 216 -3.93 -10.42 -22.04
CA GLY A 216 -5.23 -10.90 -22.49
C GLY A 216 -5.74 -10.20 -23.76
N THR A 217 -6.97 -10.48 -24.12
CA THR A 217 -7.65 -9.95 -25.33
C THR A 217 -9.10 -9.61 -25.04
N GLY A 218 -9.67 -8.66 -25.79
CA GLY A 218 -11.08 -8.27 -25.67
C GLY A 218 -11.42 -7.71 -24.28
N ALA A 219 -12.52 -8.16 -23.71
CA ALA A 219 -12.99 -7.70 -22.41
C ALA A 219 -12.10 -8.15 -21.23
N ASP A 220 -11.30 -9.20 -21.40
CA ASP A 220 -10.37 -9.72 -20.38
C ASP A 220 -9.02 -8.97 -20.37
N THR A 221 -8.88 -7.90 -21.14
CA THR A 221 -7.61 -7.18 -21.26
C THR A 221 -7.29 -6.41 -19.99
N VAL A 222 -6.09 -6.65 -19.45
CA VAL A 222 -5.44 -5.81 -18.44
C VAL A 222 -4.37 -4.99 -19.16
N THR A 223 -4.33 -3.70 -18.91
CA THR A 223 -3.30 -2.81 -19.47
C THR A 223 -2.56 -2.13 -18.33
N LEU A 224 -1.25 -2.31 -18.31
CA LEU A 224 -0.34 -1.50 -17.51
C LEU A 224 0.32 -0.46 -18.42
N SER A 225 0.42 0.75 -17.97
CA SER A 225 1.16 1.80 -18.66
C SER A 225 1.99 2.62 -17.69
N SER A 226 3.13 3.10 -18.14
CA SER A 226 4.05 3.85 -17.31
C SER A 226 4.90 4.82 -18.14
N THR A 227 5.79 5.51 -17.46
CA THR A 227 6.88 6.27 -18.05
C THR A 227 8.12 5.38 -18.20
N ALA A 228 9.16 5.85 -18.88
CA ALA A 228 10.42 5.12 -19.10
C ALA A 228 11.11 4.61 -17.81
N LYS A 229 10.71 5.09 -16.63
CA LYS A 229 11.15 4.57 -15.32
C LYS A 229 9.93 4.34 -14.45
N ALA A 230 9.29 3.19 -14.62
CA ALA A 230 8.14 2.77 -13.80
C ALA A 230 8.53 2.58 -12.33
N ALA A 231 9.70 1.97 -12.11
CA ALA A 231 10.25 1.77 -10.78
C ALA A 231 11.75 2.06 -10.77
N THR A 232 12.25 2.60 -9.66
CA THR A 232 13.69 2.73 -9.39
C THR A 232 13.98 2.21 -7.99
N VAL A 233 15.12 1.57 -7.84
CA VAL A 233 15.68 1.19 -6.54
C VAL A 233 17.07 1.81 -6.42
N ASN A 234 17.34 2.40 -5.25
CA ASN A 234 18.65 2.96 -4.93
C ASN A 234 19.09 2.39 -3.60
N GLY A 235 20.30 1.88 -3.53
CA GLY A 235 20.91 1.35 -2.31
C GLY A 235 22.22 2.06 -2.01
N GLN A 236 22.51 2.18 -0.71
CA GLN A 236 23.78 2.67 -0.17
C GLN A 236 24.32 1.62 0.81
N PHE A 237 25.51 1.13 0.53
CA PHE A 237 26.20 0.14 1.37
C PHE A 237 27.30 0.79 2.19
N SER A 238 27.67 0.15 3.31
CA SER A 238 28.76 0.57 4.20
C SER A 238 30.15 0.43 3.56
N ASP A 239 30.30 -0.46 2.57
CA ASP A 239 31.52 -0.64 1.78
C ASP A 239 31.15 -1.06 0.34
N LYS A 240 32.16 -1.19 -0.52
CA LYS A 240 31.98 -1.52 -1.93
C LYS A 240 31.53 -2.96 -2.13
N VAL A 241 30.47 -3.14 -2.90
CA VAL A 241 29.95 -4.45 -3.34
C VAL A 241 29.76 -4.45 -4.85
N VAL A 242 29.72 -5.65 -5.42
CA VAL A 242 29.23 -5.86 -6.78
C VAL A 242 27.78 -6.32 -6.67
N VAL A 243 26.82 -5.58 -7.21
CA VAL A 243 25.41 -5.94 -7.25
C VAL A 243 25.10 -6.47 -8.64
N ASN A 244 25.11 -7.77 -8.80
CA ASN A 244 24.75 -8.51 -10.00
C ASN A 244 23.73 -9.60 -9.66
N ASP A 245 23.50 -10.53 -10.58
CA ASP A 245 22.51 -11.60 -10.38
C ASP A 245 22.92 -12.60 -9.30
N ASP A 246 24.21 -12.74 -9.02
CA ASP A 246 24.78 -13.59 -7.96
C ASP A 246 24.81 -12.90 -6.59
N PHE A 247 24.46 -11.61 -6.54
CA PHE A 247 24.54 -10.86 -5.29
C PHE A 247 23.59 -11.41 -4.23
N ASP A 248 24.16 -11.87 -3.11
CA ASP A 248 23.42 -12.23 -1.90
C ASP A 248 23.74 -11.24 -0.77
N MET A 249 22.69 -10.66 -0.21
CA MET A 249 22.82 -9.74 0.93
C MET A 249 23.34 -10.44 2.18
N ASN A 250 23.11 -11.75 2.34
CA ASN A 250 23.63 -12.52 3.46
C ASN A 250 25.15 -12.64 3.37
N ASP A 251 25.70 -12.95 2.18
CA ASP A 251 27.16 -13.04 1.96
C ASP A 251 27.85 -11.70 2.21
N ALA A 252 27.21 -10.60 1.77
CA ALA A 252 27.68 -9.25 2.07
C ALA A 252 27.70 -8.97 3.57
N ASN A 253 26.65 -9.36 4.30
CA ASN A 253 26.55 -9.22 5.74
C ASN A 253 27.58 -10.07 6.50
N GLU A 254 27.83 -11.30 6.06
CA GLU A 254 28.90 -12.16 6.63
C GLU A 254 30.28 -11.52 6.47
N SER A 255 30.47 -10.78 5.36
CA SER A 255 31.66 -9.97 5.12
C SER A 255 31.68 -8.64 5.87
N GLY A 256 30.69 -8.36 6.69
CA GLY A 256 30.57 -7.13 7.49
C GLY A 256 30.03 -5.93 6.73
N ILE A 257 29.54 -6.12 5.50
CA ILE A 257 28.94 -5.06 4.66
C ILE A 257 27.45 -4.99 4.95
N THR A 258 26.96 -3.79 5.24
CA THR A 258 25.53 -3.54 5.54
C THR A 258 24.92 -2.61 4.51
N LEU A 259 23.61 -2.77 4.28
CA LEU A 259 22.82 -1.87 3.47
C LEU A 259 22.37 -0.70 4.34
N GLU A 260 23.11 0.41 4.33
CA GLU A 260 22.85 1.57 5.17
C GLU A 260 21.53 2.27 4.86
N LYS A 261 21.17 2.30 3.58
CA LYS A 261 19.93 2.93 3.11
C LYS A 261 19.43 2.27 1.84
N ALA A 262 18.13 2.07 1.75
CA ALA A 262 17.45 1.68 0.51
C ALA A 262 16.24 2.58 0.26
N VAL A 263 16.06 2.95 -1.01
CA VAL A 263 14.92 3.75 -1.45
C VAL A 263 14.35 3.13 -2.72
N ILE A 264 13.09 2.73 -2.66
CA ILE A 264 12.32 2.26 -3.81
C ILE A 264 11.31 3.36 -4.16
N LYS A 265 11.27 3.77 -5.43
CA LYS A 265 10.28 4.71 -5.95
C LYS A 265 9.55 4.07 -7.12
N LEU A 266 8.25 4.12 -7.09
CA LEU A 266 7.43 3.94 -8.29
C LEU A 266 7.12 5.33 -8.86
N GLY A 267 7.33 5.48 -10.15
CA GLY A 267 6.87 6.64 -10.91
C GLY A 267 5.38 6.53 -11.21
N SER A 268 4.95 7.20 -12.26
CA SER A 268 3.57 7.07 -12.73
C SER A 268 3.35 5.66 -13.30
N LEU A 269 2.52 4.88 -12.61
CA LEU A 269 2.07 3.55 -13.05
C LEU A 269 0.55 3.54 -13.09
N LYS A 270 -0.02 3.14 -14.23
CA LYS A 270 -1.45 3.03 -14.41
C LYS A 270 -1.84 1.61 -14.77
N LEU A 271 -2.74 1.03 -14.00
CA LEU A 271 -3.40 -0.24 -14.27
C LEU A 271 -4.83 0.03 -14.71
N SER A 272 -5.25 -0.53 -15.85
CA SER A 272 -6.63 -0.46 -16.33
C SER A 272 -7.13 -1.86 -16.64
N ALA A 273 -8.28 -2.21 -16.09
CA ALA A 273 -8.97 -3.46 -16.32
C ALA A 273 -10.48 -3.25 -16.18
N ASN A 274 -11.26 -3.94 -17.02
CA ASN A 274 -12.73 -3.82 -17.04
C ASN A 274 -13.16 -2.35 -17.20
N ASP A 275 -13.93 -1.82 -16.24
CA ASP A 275 -14.42 -0.44 -16.18
C ASP A 275 -13.64 0.43 -15.17
N SER A 276 -12.52 -0.08 -14.69
CA SER A 276 -11.78 0.49 -13.57
C SER A 276 -10.35 0.83 -13.93
N THR A 277 -9.80 1.85 -13.27
CA THR A 277 -8.41 2.27 -13.42
C THR A 277 -7.83 2.64 -12.06
N ILE A 278 -6.62 2.15 -11.78
CA ILE A 278 -5.79 2.60 -10.66
C ILE A 278 -4.54 3.27 -11.23
N GLU A 279 -4.22 4.45 -10.75
CA GLU A 279 -3.01 5.19 -11.11
C GLU A 279 -2.21 5.49 -9.84
N ALA A 280 -1.03 4.90 -9.72
CA ALA A 280 -0.03 5.33 -8.74
C ALA A 280 0.77 6.47 -9.38
N LYS A 281 0.66 7.69 -8.84
CA LYS A 281 1.40 8.87 -9.33
C LYS A 281 2.76 8.99 -8.70
N ASN A 282 2.89 8.57 -7.46
CA ASN A 282 4.14 8.54 -6.72
C ASN A 282 4.03 7.53 -5.57
N LEU A 283 4.97 6.62 -5.50
CA LEU A 283 5.19 5.79 -4.33
C LEU A 283 6.66 5.85 -3.98
N GLU A 284 6.95 6.09 -2.73
CA GLU A 284 8.30 6.01 -2.18
C GLU A 284 8.28 5.14 -0.92
N PHE A 285 9.12 4.13 -0.91
CA PHE A 285 9.43 3.33 0.27
C PHE A 285 10.91 3.52 0.58
N ALA A 286 11.23 3.88 1.81
CA ALA A 286 12.62 4.01 2.23
C ALA A 286 12.86 3.29 3.55
N ALA A 287 14.00 2.59 3.61
CA ALA A 287 14.49 1.89 4.77
C ALA A 287 15.93 2.31 5.08
N LEU A 288 16.33 2.21 6.33
CA LEU A 288 17.68 2.51 6.79
C LEU A 288 18.23 1.41 7.66
N ASP A 289 19.55 1.34 7.72
CA ASP A 289 20.28 0.43 8.56
C ASP A 289 20.29 0.90 10.03
N VAL A 290 19.96 -0.03 10.92
CA VAL A 290 20.07 0.13 12.38
C VAL A 290 20.95 -0.97 12.98
N SER A 291 21.81 -1.57 12.17
CA SER A 291 22.71 -2.65 12.57
C SER A 291 23.61 -2.25 13.71
N LYS A 292 23.93 -3.21 14.55
CA LYS A 292 24.74 -3.00 15.75
C LYS A 292 25.78 -4.10 15.91
N LYS A 293 27.00 -3.69 16.21
CA LYS A 293 28.06 -4.63 16.59
C LYS A 293 27.79 -5.16 17.99
N LEU A 294 27.76 -6.47 18.14
CA LEU A 294 27.55 -7.17 19.38
C LEU A 294 28.85 -7.33 20.18
N ALA A 295 28.75 -7.79 21.44
CA ALA A 295 29.89 -7.92 22.34
C ALA A 295 30.92 -9.00 21.89
N ASP A 296 30.52 -9.97 21.14
CA ASP A 296 31.35 -11.03 20.52
C ASP A 296 31.97 -10.60 19.18
N ASN A 297 31.83 -9.36 18.78
CA ASN A 297 32.19 -8.77 17.50
C ASN A 297 31.33 -9.20 16.30
N SER A 298 30.33 -10.04 16.46
CA SER A 298 29.36 -10.30 15.41
C SER A 298 28.54 -9.05 15.09
N LEU A 299 27.94 -9.03 13.90
CA LEU A 299 27.09 -7.91 13.43
C LEU A 299 25.63 -8.34 13.44
N ALA A 300 24.84 -7.70 14.29
CA ALA A 300 23.39 -7.83 14.23
C ALA A 300 22.84 -6.89 13.15
N VAL A 301 22.57 -7.43 11.97
CA VAL A 301 22.08 -6.67 10.81
C VAL A 301 20.59 -6.49 10.89
N ARG A 302 20.14 -5.23 10.85
CA ARG A 302 18.73 -4.86 10.83
C ARG A 302 18.49 -3.63 9.96
N THR A 303 17.60 -3.79 8.99
CA THR A 303 17.13 -2.69 8.13
C THR A 303 15.65 -2.49 8.40
N ILE A 304 15.25 -1.27 8.71
CA ILE A 304 13.87 -0.93 9.06
C ILE A 304 13.29 0.16 8.14
N PRO A 305 12.01 0.08 7.79
CA PRO A 305 11.34 1.13 7.04
C PRO A 305 11.21 2.39 7.89
N TYR A 306 11.45 3.56 7.30
CA TYR A 306 11.27 4.86 7.96
C TYR A 306 10.40 5.82 7.15
N LYS A 307 10.10 5.51 5.89
CA LYS A 307 9.23 6.33 5.06
C LYS A 307 8.40 5.47 4.12
N ILE A 308 7.11 5.74 4.09
CA ILE A 308 6.18 5.28 3.05
C ILE A 308 5.41 6.50 2.59
N ALA A 309 5.49 6.83 1.32
CA ALA A 309 4.71 7.90 0.71
C ALA A 309 3.98 7.35 -0.52
N ILE A 310 2.68 7.58 -0.59
CA ILE A 310 1.82 7.10 -1.67
C ILE A 310 0.94 8.27 -2.13
N THR A 311 0.91 8.51 -3.44
CA THR A 311 -0.12 9.34 -4.06
C THR A 311 -0.71 8.55 -5.22
N GLY A 312 -2.00 8.38 -5.22
CA GLY A 312 -2.70 7.59 -6.22
C GLY A 312 -4.08 8.13 -6.55
N ARG A 313 -4.65 7.61 -7.62
CA ARG A 313 -6.03 7.89 -8.05
C ARG A 313 -6.68 6.61 -8.53
N MET A 314 -7.93 6.46 -8.19
CA MET A 314 -8.75 5.34 -8.57
C MET A 314 -10.02 5.85 -9.24
N THR A 315 -10.38 5.28 -10.38
CA THR A 315 -11.60 5.62 -11.09
C THR A 315 -12.34 4.37 -11.52
N LYS A 316 -13.66 4.42 -11.45
CA LYS A 316 -14.56 3.38 -11.95
C LYS A 316 -15.75 4.03 -12.65
N GLU A 317 -16.20 3.45 -13.77
CA GLU A 317 -17.31 4.03 -14.53
C GLU A 317 -18.68 3.72 -13.89
N LYS A 318 -18.82 2.50 -13.29
CA LYS A 318 -20.08 2.06 -12.70
C LYS A 318 -19.88 1.29 -11.39
N PRO A 319 -20.26 1.83 -10.22
CA PRO A 319 -20.75 3.21 -10.03
C PRO A 319 -19.65 4.25 -10.33
N ASN A 320 -20.03 5.45 -10.77
CA ASN A 320 -19.05 6.50 -11.09
C ASN A 320 -18.29 6.90 -9.81
N THR A 321 -17.06 6.44 -9.75
CA THR A 321 -16.15 6.64 -8.62
C THR A 321 -14.87 7.30 -9.12
N ASP A 322 -14.42 8.32 -8.39
CA ASP A 322 -13.18 9.04 -8.71
C ASP A 322 -12.54 9.44 -7.39
N ILE A 323 -11.50 8.76 -7.01
CA ILE A 323 -10.88 8.82 -5.69
C ILE A 323 -9.39 9.10 -5.84
N GLU A 324 -8.87 10.07 -5.11
CA GLU A 324 -7.46 10.39 -5.00
C GLU A 324 -6.99 10.17 -3.56
N ILE A 325 -5.88 9.48 -3.37
CA ILE A 325 -5.31 9.10 -2.08
C ILE A 325 -3.92 9.68 -1.96
N THR A 326 -3.63 10.27 -0.82
CA THR A 326 -2.27 10.63 -0.42
C THR A 326 -2.01 10.11 0.99
N LEU A 327 -1.03 9.23 1.12
CA LEU A 327 -0.53 8.73 2.39
C LEU A 327 0.94 9.13 2.51
N ASN A 328 1.31 9.68 3.63
CA ASN A 328 2.70 9.93 3.99
C ASN A 328 2.94 9.46 5.42
N ALA A 329 3.68 8.39 5.57
CA ALA A 329 4.14 7.88 6.86
C ALA A 329 5.65 8.07 6.92
N THR A 330 6.12 8.89 7.85
CA THR A 330 7.54 9.19 8.01
C THR A 330 7.95 9.12 9.46
N ALA A 331 9.18 8.68 9.70
CA ALA A 331 9.84 8.78 10.98
C ALA A 331 11.20 9.45 10.79
N ASN A 332 11.63 10.19 11.78
CA ASN A 332 12.94 10.83 11.76
C ASN A 332 14.04 9.78 11.99
N ASP A 333 15.05 9.75 11.12
CA ASP A 333 16.20 8.82 11.21
C ASP A 333 16.83 8.82 12.61
N ALA A 334 17.02 10.00 13.20
CA ALA A 334 17.63 10.13 14.51
C ALA A 334 16.76 9.57 15.63
N ASP A 335 15.44 9.74 15.52
CA ASP A 335 14.48 9.22 16.49
C ASP A 335 14.38 7.70 16.39
N ILE A 336 14.32 7.15 15.17
CA ILE A 336 14.33 5.70 14.97
C ILE A 336 15.60 5.08 15.56
N LYS A 337 16.78 5.57 15.20
CA LYS A 337 18.07 5.06 15.69
C LYS A 337 18.22 5.20 17.21
N LYS A 338 17.58 6.18 17.82
CA LYS A 338 17.59 6.42 19.28
C LYS A 338 16.71 5.41 20.02
N PHE A 339 15.56 5.04 19.45
CA PHE A 339 14.56 4.21 20.13
C PHE A 339 14.66 2.73 19.78
N ILE A 340 15.37 2.36 18.73
CA ILE A 340 15.61 0.95 18.38
C ILE A 340 16.82 0.43 19.13
N SER A 341 16.63 -0.69 19.81
CA SER A 341 17.70 -1.48 20.42
C SER A 341 17.74 -2.89 19.82
N VAL A 342 18.93 -3.46 19.83
CA VAL A 342 19.14 -4.84 19.41
C VAL A 342 19.63 -5.60 20.64
N ASP A 343 19.02 -6.73 20.94
CA ASP A 343 19.40 -7.56 22.09
C ASP A 343 20.75 -8.26 21.86
N LYS A 344 21.20 -9.06 22.84
CA LYS A 344 22.49 -9.76 22.77
C LYS A 344 22.52 -10.86 21.71
N THR A 345 21.37 -11.31 21.22
CA THR A 345 21.22 -12.35 20.21
C THR A 345 21.01 -11.77 18.80
N GLY A 346 20.99 -10.45 18.66
CA GLY A 346 20.80 -9.78 17.39
C GLY A 346 19.34 -9.53 17.02
N ASN A 347 18.39 -9.88 17.88
CA ASN A 347 16.99 -9.55 17.64
C ASN A 347 16.74 -8.09 17.96
N ILE A 348 15.89 -7.46 17.15
CA ILE A 348 15.31 -6.17 17.53
C ILE A 348 14.37 -6.47 18.70
N GLU A 349 14.62 -5.85 19.85
CA GLU A 349 13.68 -5.93 20.97
C GLU A 349 12.32 -5.38 20.51
N GLU A 350 11.22 -6.03 20.90
CA GLU A 350 9.86 -5.57 20.57
C GLU A 350 9.63 -4.12 21.02
N SER A 351 10.23 -3.77 22.14
CA SER A 351 10.28 -2.38 22.63
C SER A 351 10.91 -1.39 21.65
N ALA A 352 11.73 -1.87 20.75
CA ALA A 352 12.41 -1.05 19.76
C ALA A 352 11.56 -0.70 18.54
N ASN A 353 10.53 -1.48 18.26
CA ASN A 353 9.60 -1.25 17.14
C ASN A 353 8.62 -0.08 17.41
N ASN A 354 8.96 0.78 18.33
CA ASN A 354 8.06 1.84 18.76
C ASN A 354 7.82 2.93 17.74
N TYR A 355 8.76 3.18 16.86
CA TYR A 355 8.70 4.29 15.92
C TYR A 355 8.24 5.62 16.58
N VAL A 356 8.73 5.91 17.79
CA VAL A 356 8.42 7.19 18.46
C VAL A 356 8.90 8.34 17.57
N GLY A 357 8.05 9.34 17.39
CA GLY A 357 8.25 10.41 16.41
C GLY A 357 7.71 10.10 15.01
N MET A 358 7.26 8.86 14.74
CA MET A 358 6.57 8.53 13.49
C MET A 358 5.29 9.34 13.38
N GLU A 359 5.12 9.95 12.23
CA GLU A 359 3.93 10.70 11.85
C GLU A 359 3.32 10.09 10.58
N ILE A 360 2.01 9.87 10.62
CA ILE A 360 1.23 9.38 9.48
C ILE A 360 0.22 10.46 9.14
N VAL A 361 0.36 11.03 7.95
CA VAL A 361 -0.59 11.97 7.39
C VAL A 361 -1.30 11.30 6.22
N LEU A 362 -2.63 11.20 6.32
CA LEU A 362 -3.50 10.62 5.32
C LEU A 362 -4.45 11.70 4.81
N ALA A 363 -4.52 11.88 3.52
CA ALA A 363 -5.57 12.68 2.89
C ALA A 363 -6.22 11.85 1.79
N ILE A 364 -7.52 11.90 1.79
CA ILE A 364 -8.37 11.17 0.88
C ILE A 364 -9.43 12.11 0.33
N LYS A 365 -9.55 12.21 -1.02
CA LYS A 365 -10.39 13.19 -1.73
C LYS A 365 -11.07 12.61 -2.98
N GLY A 366 -12.40 12.81 -3.30
CA GLY A 366 -13.13 12.37 -4.51
C GLY A 366 -14.60 12.43 -4.39
N ARG A 367 -15.20 11.58 -5.11
CA ARG A 367 -16.63 11.44 -5.20
C ARG A 367 -17.00 10.00 -5.49
N VAL A 368 -18.02 9.55 -4.83
CA VAL A 368 -18.63 8.26 -5.07
C VAL A 368 -20.09 8.47 -5.46
N THR A 369 -20.53 7.87 -6.53
CA THR A 369 -21.93 7.91 -6.94
C THR A 369 -22.52 6.52 -6.73
N LYS A 370 -23.49 6.39 -5.83
CA LYS A 370 -24.30 5.18 -5.72
C LYS A 370 -25.16 5.00 -6.97
N GLU A 371 -25.36 3.76 -7.38
CA GLU A 371 -26.27 3.44 -8.49
C GLU A 371 -27.68 3.97 -8.20
N GLY A 372 -28.15 4.93 -9.01
CA GLY A 372 -29.44 5.62 -8.85
C GLY A 372 -29.51 6.70 -7.75
N ALA A 373 -28.39 7.10 -7.13
CA ALA A 373 -28.34 8.06 -6.04
C ALA A 373 -27.45 9.28 -6.33
N MET A 374 -27.49 10.27 -5.40
CA MET A 374 -26.62 11.45 -5.44
C MET A 374 -25.14 11.09 -5.38
N THR A 375 -24.32 11.89 -6.04
CA THR A 375 -22.88 11.87 -5.86
C THR A 375 -22.52 12.39 -4.48
N ILE A 376 -21.79 11.59 -3.72
CA ILE A 376 -21.30 11.92 -2.39
C ILE A 376 -19.88 12.48 -2.54
N PRO A 377 -19.65 13.78 -2.26
CA PRO A 377 -18.30 14.30 -2.16
C PRO A 377 -17.67 13.84 -0.85
N LEU A 378 -16.44 13.44 -0.92
CA LEU A 378 -15.67 12.96 0.20
C LEU A 378 -14.46 13.89 0.41
N ASP A 379 -14.16 14.28 1.66
CA ASP A 379 -12.97 15.03 2.07
C ASP A 379 -12.57 14.57 3.47
N PHE A 380 -11.54 13.77 3.54
CA PHE A 380 -11.03 13.18 4.76
C PHE A 380 -9.53 13.49 4.90
N GLN A 381 -9.12 13.94 6.05
CA GLN A 381 -7.71 14.17 6.38
C GLN A 381 -7.46 13.71 7.81
N ALA A 382 -6.39 12.96 8.03
CA ALA A 382 -5.99 12.48 9.34
C ALA A 382 -4.49 12.67 9.55
N ASN A 383 -4.13 13.02 10.80
CA ASN A 383 -2.74 13.04 11.26
C ASN A 383 -2.65 12.23 12.55
N LEU A 384 -1.90 11.13 12.49
CA LEU A 384 -1.56 10.31 13.65
C LEU A 384 -0.07 10.47 13.94
N LYS A 385 0.28 10.57 15.22
CA LYS A 385 1.66 10.68 15.67
C LYS A 385 1.92 9.79 16.87
N ARG A 386 3.01 9.06 16.83
CA ARG A 386 3.51 8.37 18.00
C ARG A 386 4.35 9.31 18.84
N THR A 387 3.77 9.85 19.91
CA THR A 387 4.40 10.89 20.76
C THR A 387 5.24 10.31 21.88
N ALA A 388 4.94 9.08 22.31
CA ALA A 388 5.73 8.34 23.29
C ALA A 388 5.67 6.84 23.00
N ARG A 389 6.48 6.05 23.72
CA ARG A 389 6.54 4.59 23.57
C ARG A 389 5.15 3.93 23.64
N ASN A 390 4.34 4.38 24.56
CA ASN A 390 3.00 3.84 24.85
C ASN A 390 1.87 4.78 24.46
N ILE A 391 2.12 5.80 23.62
CA ILE A 391 1.11 6.80 23.26
C ILE A 391 1.09 7.03 21.76
N ILE A 392 -0.09 6.83 21.19
CA ILE A 392 -0.44 7.24 19.82
C ILE A 392 -1.48 8.34 19.92
N GLU A 393 -1.23 9.48 19.28
CA GLU A 393 -2.15 10.62 19.23
C GLU A 393 -2.73 10.77 17.83
N LEU A 394 -4.04 10.83 17.76
CA LEU A 394 -4.75 11.41 16.63
C LEU A 394 -4.73 12.93 16.83
N GLN A 395 -3.76 13.60 16.23
CA GLN A 395 -3.58 15.06 16.37
C GLN A 395 -4.70 15.84 15.69
N GLY A 396 -5.31 15.25 14.67
CA GLY A 396 -6.49 15.76 14.02
C GLY A 396 -6.99 14.81 12.95
N LEU A 397 -8.31 14.72 12.85
CA LEU A 397 -9.03 14.13 11.74
C LEU A 397 -10.12 15.12 11.34
N THR A 398 -10.15 15.52 10.09
CA THR A 398 -11.26 16.27 9.52
C THR A 398 -12.00 15.37 8.53
N ALA A 399 -13.33 15.37 8.64
CA ALA A 399 -14.20 14.72 7.68
C ALA A 399 -15.28 15.71 7.23
N SER A 400 -15.56 15.76 5.94
CA SER A 400 -16.59 16.63 5.37
C SER A 400 -17.73 15.80 4.81
N VAL A 401 -18.95 16.07 5.24
CA VAL A 401 -20.18 15.44 4.76
C VAL A 401 -21.17 16.57 4.41
N GLU A 402 -21.67 16.58 3.19
CA GLU A 402 -22.61 17.60 2.71
C GLU A 402 -22.14 19.06 2.98
N GLY A 403 -20.83 19.31 2.89
CA GLY A 403 -20.23 20.60 3.17
C GLY A 403 -20.06 20.93 4.67
N LYS A 404 -20.52 20.06 5.58
CA LYS A 404 -20.32 20.17 7.02
C LYS A 404 -19.08 19.40 7.43
N LYS A 405 -18.28 19.99 8.31
CA LYS A 405 -17.02 19.39 8.74
C LYS A 405 -17.06 18.98 10.20
N LEU A 406 -16.67 17.75 10.49
CA LEU A 406 -16.32 17.28 11.84
C LEU A 406 -14.80 17.36 12.02
N PHE A 407 -14.39 17.61 13.25
CA PHE A 407 -13.02 17.50 13.68
C PHE A 407 -12.93 16.49 14.82
N VAL A 408 -12.02 15.54 14.72
CA VAL A 408 -11.79 14.52 15.76
C VAL A 408 -10.33 14.58 16.16
N LYS A 409 -10.07 14.53 17.45
CA LYS A 409 -8.75 14.32 18.03
C LYS A 409 -8.82 13.25 19.09
N GLY A 410 -7.72 12.59 19.39
CA GLY A 410 -7.73 11.52 20.36
C GLY A 410 -6.36 11.06 20.77
N LYS A 411 -6.34 10.12 21.70
CA LYS A 411 -5.14 9.55 22.26
C LYS A 411 -5.42 8.11 22.63
N SER A 412 -4.59 7.19 22.15
CA SER A 412 -4.57 5.79 22.60
C SER A 412 -3.36 5.56 23.49
N THR A 413 -3.58 4.85 24.59
CA THR A 413 -2.53 4.38 25.50
C THR A 413 -2.34 2.89 25.29
N LEU A 414 -1.09 2.45 25.19
CA LEU A 414 -0.70 1.06 25.00
C LEU A 414 -0.10 0.51 26.30
N ASP A 415 -0.19 -0.78 26.50
CA ASP A 415 0.53 -1.48 27.56
C ASP A 415 2.00 -1.80 27.20
N SER A 416 2.63 -2.71 27.96
CA SER A 416 4.01 -3.17 27.70
C SER A 416 4.13 -4.01 26.45
N ASP A 417 3.06 -4.69 26.07
CA ASP A 417 2.98 -5.61 24.93
C ASP A 417 2.45 -4.91 23.65
N TYR A 418 2.27 -3.56 23.75
CA TYR A 418 1.77 -2.69 22.68
C TYR A 418 0.29 -2.91 22.30
N GLU A 419 -0.48 -3.54 23.16
CA GLU A 419 -1.92 -3.62 23.02
C GLU A 419 -2.58 -2.31 23.54
N VAL A 420 -3.68 -1.92 22.93
CA VAL A 420 -4.40 -0.71 23.31
C VAL A 420 -5.18 -0.96 24.59
N ILE A 421 -4.82 -0.29 25.68
CA ILE A 421 -5.52 -0.42 26.97
C ILE A 421 -6.55 0.67 27.21
N SER A 422 -6.44 1.80 26.53
CA SER A 422 -7.46 2.85 26.58
C SER A 422 -7.36 3.77 25.36
N THR A 423 -8.51 4.29 24.94
CA THR A 423 -8.58 5.31 23.91
C THR A 423 -9.54 6.42 24.30
N GLU A 424 -9.12 7.66 24.20
CA GLU A 424 -9.96 8.85 24.40
C GLU A 424 -10.12 9.58 23.06
N PHE A 425 -11.36 9.95 22.71
CA PHE A 425 -11.67 10.78 21.55
C PHE A 425 -12.42 12.04 21.97
N THR A 426 -12.22 13.09 21.21
CA THR A 426 -13.07 14.27 21.25
C THR A 426 -13.53 14.56 19.83
N ILE A 427 -14.84 14.51 19.61
CA ILE A 427 -15.51 14.91 18.35
C ILE A 427 -15.95 16.35 18.53
N GLU A 428 -15.62 17.21 17.58
CA GLU A 428 -15.91 18.63 17.65
C GLU A 428 -16.54 19.13 16.34
N GLN A 429 -17.57 19.98 16.47
CA GLN A 429 -18.10 20.78 15.39
C GLN A 429 -18.58 22.14 15.94
N ASN A 430 -18.17 23.24 15.33
CA ASN A 430 -18.40 24.56 15.86
C ASN A 430 -17.90 24.69 17.31
N LYS A 431 -18.80 24.95 18.26
CA LYS A 431 -18.52 24.99 19.70
C LYS A 431 -19.01 23.75 20.44
N ALA A 432 -19.65 22.82 19.72
CA ALA A 432 -20.10 21.56 20.28
C ALA A 432 -18.95 20.54 20.32
N SER A 433 -18.96 19.69 21.33
CA SER A 433 -18.00 18.60 21.49
C SER A 433 -18.61 17.41 22.24
N ILE A 434 -18.10 16.21 21.94
CA ILE A 434 -18.35 15.00 22.72
C ILE A 434 -16.99 14.40 23.06
N LYS A 435 -16.76 14.10 24.33
CA LYS A 435 -15.62 13.31 24.77
C LYS A 435 -16.08 11.89 25.01
N LEU A 436 -15.41 10.92 24.38
CA LEU A 436 -15.64 9.48 24.49
C LEU A 436 -14.38 8.83 25.04
N SER A 437 -14.55 7.85 25.94
CA SER A 437 -13.45 7.03 26.47
C SER A 437 -13.81 5.57 26.35
N VAL A 438 -12.85 4.74 25.94
CA VAL A 438 -12.97 3.30 25.81
C VAL A 438 -11.80 2.65 26.51
N ASP A 439 -12.06 1.73 27.40
CA ASP A 439 -11.07 0.91 28.09
C ASP A 439 -11.00 -0.49 27.43
N ASP A 440 -9.89 -1.18 27.68
CA ASP A 440 -9.45 -2.43 27.05
C ASP A 440 -10.50 -3.58 26.99
N ASN A 441 -11.51 -3.57 27.80
CA ASN A 441 -12.49 -4.67 27.88
C ASN A 441 -13.85 -4.35 27.26
N SER A 442 -13.97 -3.27 26.52
CA SER A 442 -15.24 -2.88 25.89
C SER A 442 -15.12 -2.80 24.39
N ASP A 443 -15.76 -3.72 23.69
CA ASP A 443 -16.07 -3.53 22.28
C ASP A 443 -16.92 -2.25 22.15
N PHE A 444 -16.37 -1.25 21.50
CA PHE A 444 -16.91 0.11 21.42
C PHE A 444 -18.36 0.17 20.89
N ILE A 445 -18.84 -0.89 20.29
CA ILE A 445 -20.13 -0.90 19.57
C ILE A 445 -21.08 -2.00 20.07
N THR A 446 -20.63 -3.04 20.80
CA THR A 446 -21.45 -4.21 21.04
C THR A 446 -21.80 -4.51 22.50
N ASP A 447 -21.01 -4.06 23.49
CA ASP A 447 -21.17 -4.50 24.88
C ASP A 447 -21.41 -3.39 25.91
N SER A 448 -21.34 -2.09 25.54
CA SER A 448 -21.60 -1.01 26.46
C SER A 448 -23.07 -0.61 26.49
N VAL A 449 -23.76 -0.93 27.57
CA VAL A 449 -25.09 -0.38 27.87
C VAL A 449 -24.91 0.81 28.80
N GLY A 450 -25.34 1.99 28.35
CA GLY A 450 -25.31 3.17 29.22
C GLY A 450 -24.79 4.45 28.56
N LYS A 451 -24.32 5.36 29.38
CA LYS A 451 -23.83 6.67 28.94
C LYS A 451 -22.43 6.53 28.33
N LEU A 452 -22.28 6.93 27.07
CA LEU A 452 -21.03 6.95 26.34
C LEU A 452 -20.26 8.25 26.50
N GLY A 453 -20.96 9.39 26.66
CA GLY A 453 -20.33 10.70 26.83
C GLY A 453 -21.31 11.84 26.97
N ASP A 454 -20.78 13.01 27.38
CA ASP A 454 -21.51 14.26 27.50
C ASP A 454 -21.47 15.08 26.22
N ILE A 455 -22.60 15.64 25.79
CA ILE A 455 -22.69 16.54 24.65
C ILE A 455 -22.55 17.97 25.18
N MET A 456 -21.39 18.57 24.97
CA MET A 456 -21.03 19.89 25.50
C MET A 456 -21.06 20.97 24.42
N VAL A 457 -21.47 22.19 24.77
CA VAL A 457 -21.28 23.37 23.94
C VAL A 457 -20.77 24.52 24.81
N ASN A 458 -19.65 25.13 24.44
CA ASN A 458 -18.96 26.14 25.26
C ASN A 458 -18.72 25.70 26.72
N GLY A 459 -18.47 24.40 26.96
CA GLY A 459 -18.26 23.86 28.30
C GLY A 459 -19.54 23.69 29.15
N LYS A 460 -20.73 23.89 28.59
CA LYS A 460 -22.02 23.59 29.22
C LYS A 460 -22.60 22.31 28.69
N ASP A 461 -23.26 21.55 29.54
CA ASP A 461 -23.92 20.29 29.21
C ASP A 461 -25.24 20.56 28.46
N TYR A 462 -25.41 19.91 27.32
CA TYR A 462 -26.61 19.97 26.48
C TYR A 462 -27.23 18.61 26.21
N GLY A 463 -26.68 17.54 26.78
CA GLY A 463 -27.23 16.19 26.67
C GLY A 463 -26.22 15.08 26.77
N ASP A 464 -26.71 13.87 26.63
CA ASP A 464 -25.95 12.63 26.74
C ASP A 464 -25.98 11.83 25.45
N LEU A 465 -24.84 11.22 25.10
CA LEU A 465 -24.80 10.11 24.17
C LEU A 465 -24.94 8.80 24.95
N VAL A 466 -25.93 8.00 24.59
CA VAL A 466 -26.27 6.77 25.32
C VAL A 466 -26.37 5.59 24.37
N ASP A 467 -25.77 4.47 24.73
CA ASP A 467 -26.03 3.20 24.07
C ASP A 467 -27.18 2.45 24.75
N ASN A 468 -28.12 2.00 23.94
CA ASN A 468 -29.24 1.16 24.35
C ASN A 468 -29.18 -0.17 23.58
N ASN A 469 -28.33 -1.10 24.00
CA ASN A 469 -28.14 -2.41 23.36
C ASN A 469 -27.78 -2.31 21.85
N GLY A 470 -26.76 -1.55 21.52
CA GLY A 470 -26.28 -1.38 20.16
C GLY A 470 -26.99 -0.26 19.38
N GLN A 471 -27.98 0.41 19.97
CA GLN A 471 -28.60 1.60 19.39
C GLN A 471 -28.12 2.86 20.08
N ILE A 472 -27.20 3.57 19.44
CA ILE A 472 -26.67 4.83 19.96
C ILE A 472 -27.71 5.94 19.79
N THR A 473 -28.00 6.64 20.88
CA THR A 473 -29.00 7.73 20.92
C THR A 473 -28.42 8.95 21.62
N ALA A 474 -28.50 10.09 21.00
CA ALA A 474 -28.25 11.38 21.65
C ALA A 474 -29.53 11.91 22.29
N LYS A 475 -29.50 12.15 23.62
CA LYS A 475 -30.59 12.71 24.41
C LYS A 475 -30.24 14.13 24.83
N PHE A 476 -31.05 15.11 24.42
CA PHE A 476 -30.74 16.51 24.69
C PHE A 476 -31.56 17.07 25.87
N THR A 477 -31.06 18.14 26.48
CA THR A 477 -31.67 18.79 27.65
C THR A 477 -33.07 19.37 27.37
N ASP A 478 -33.42 19.59 26.10
CA ASP A 478 -34.77 19.97 25.68
C ASP A 478 -35.71 18.79 25.42
N ASN A 479 -35.32 17.58 25.86
CA ASN A 479 -36.03 16.31 25.67
C ASN A 479 -36.12 15.82 24.23
N SER A 480 -35.43 16.44 23.28
CA SER A 480 -35.32 15.90 21.92
C SER A 480 -34.32 14.74 21.87
N LEU A 481 -34.50 13.85 20.87
CA LEU A 481 -33.69 12.65 20.67
C LEU A 481 -33.20 12.61 19.20
N ILE A 482 -31.97 12.15 19.02
CA ILE A 482 -31.45 11.78 17.71
C ILE A 482 -30.85 10.38 17.83
N ILE A 483 -31.39 9.43 17.04
CA ILE A 483 -30.84 8.07 16.92
C ILE A 483 -29.76 8.10 15.83
N LEU A 484 -28.56 7.61 16.14
CA LEU A 484 -27.45 7.50 15.22
C LEU A 484 -27.54 6.24 14.36
#